data_e4f79ca6d87c967e521cba0556dc9feb
#
_entry.id   e4f79ca6d87c967e521cba0556dc9feb
#
_cell.length_a   1.000
_cell.length_b   1.000
_cell.length_c   1.000
_cell.angle_alpha   90.00
_cell.angle_beta   90.00
_cell.angle_gamma   90.00
#
_symmetry.space_group_name_H-M   'P 1'
#
loop_
_entity.id
_entity.type
_entity.pdbx_description
1 polymer ?
#
loop_
_entity_poly.entity_id
_entity_poly.type
_entity_poly.pdbx_seq_one_letter_code
_entity_poly.pdbx_strand_id
1 'polypeptide(L)'
;SADLSNIFLYRLLDGEIRDILITNINQFKTIKSKDLDRIFIREYSFRDVEISGAILRPGNYEMVEGENIFDLIERSGGYTQNAFPEGAIYLNESAEQINKNALEKLYNDFIDGLLEIIQKSGSADADFQSLVAISNELRNAEPNGRIIIDLKNDNFKNLIKNNDKLFIPEKNNNIFIFGEVLNEGPLLYSKGADLDYY
;
A
#
# COMPACT_ATOMS: atom_id res chain seq x y z
N SER A 1 6.22 24.11 -5.72
CA SER A 1 6.26 24.65 -7.10
C SER A 1 4.87 24.64 -7.71
N ALA A 2 4.62 25.47 -8.73
CA ALA A 2 3.31 25.59 -9.38
C ALA A 2 3.13 24.50 -10.44
N ASP A 3 1.95 23.85 -10.47
CA ASP A 3 1.58 22.90 -11.51
C ASP A 3 1.09 23.65 -12.77
N LEU A 4 1.97 23.78 -13.74
CA LEU A 4 1.67 24.44 -15.02
C LEU A 4 1.05 23.51 -16.07
N SER A 5 0.85 22.23 -15.75
CA SER A 5 0.14 21.27 -16.61
C SER A 5 -1.37 21.38 -16.48
N ASN A 6 -1.86 21.91 -15.34
CA ASN A 6 -3.29 22.07 -15.04
C ASN A 6 -3.56 23.50 -14.54
N ILE A 7 -3.89 24.39 -15.46
CA ILE A 7 -4.25 25.78 -15.17
C ILE A 7 -5.76 25.94 -15.31
N PHE A 8 -6.42 26.51 -14.32
CA PHE A 8 -7.86 26.78 -14.36
C PHE A 8 -8.08 28.28 -14.61
N LEU A 9 -8.87 28.59 -15.62
CA LEU A 9 -9.36 29.93 -15.89
C LEU A 9 -10.85 29.99 -15.62
N TYR A 10 -11.26 30.87 -14.72
CA TYR A 10 -12.65 31.19 -14.43
C TYR A 10 -12.98 32.50 -15.11
N ARG A 11 -13.94 32.49 -16.02
CA ARG A 11 -14.35 33.63 -16.83
C ARG A 11 -15.85 33.86 -16.79
N LEU A 12 -16.24 35.13 -16.76
CA LEU A 12 -17.62 35.50 -16.90
C LEU A 12 -18.05 35.39 -18.38
N LEU A 13 -18.97 34.48 -18.68
CA LEU A 13 -19.60 34.31 -19.97
C LEU A 13 -21.11 34.37 -19.81
N ASP A 14 -21.78 35.26 -20.56
CA ASP A 14 -23.24 35.45 -20.53
C ASP A 14 -23.83 35.68 -19.11
N GLY A 15 -23.06 36.34 -18.24
CA GLY A 15 -23.45 36.63 -16.86
C GLY A 15 -23.19 35.49 -15.86
N GLU A 16 -22.66 34.35 -16.29
CA GLU A 16 -22.29 33.23 -15.45
C GLU A 16 -20.76 32.99 -15.44
N ILE A 17 -20.25 32.60 -14.29
CA ILE A 17 -18.84 32.16 -14.19
C ILE A 17 -18.75 30.74 -14.75
N ARG A 18 -17.95 30.57 -15.77
CA ARG A 18 -17.66 29.25 -16.36
C ARG A 18 -16.18 28.89 -16.15
N ASP A 19 -15.95 27.63 -15.80
CA ASP A 19 -14.63 27.07 -15.67
C ASP A 19 -14.09 26.67 -17.03
N ILE A 20 -12.90 27.12 -17.37
CA ILE A 20 -12.19 26.70 -18.55
C ILE A 20 -10.90 26.01 -18.09
N LEU A 21 -10.83 24.69 -18.23
CA LEU A 21 -9.61 23.94 -17.95
C LEU A 21 -8.62 24.13 -19.09
N ILE A 22 -7.42 24.56 -18.75
CA ILE A 22 -6.30 24.71 -19.67
C ILE A 22 -5.25 23.66 -19.32
N THR A 23 -5.03 22.73 -20.22
CA THR A 23 -4.21 21.54 -19.97
C THR A 23 -2.71 21.76 -20.08
N ASN A 24 -2.25 22.91 -20.60
CA ASN A 24 -0.83 23.23 -20.62
C ASN A 24 -0.55 24.75 -20.74
N ILE A 25 0.65 25.15 -20.32
CA ILE A 25 1.10 26.54 -20.33
C ILE A 25 1.13 27.17 -21.74
N ASN A 26 1.33 26.38 -22.80
CA ASN A 26 1.39 26.91 -24.16
C ASN A 26 -0.01 27.33 -24.65
N GLN A 27 -1.05 26.56 -24.31
CA GLN A 27 -2.44 27.00 -24.56
C GLN A 27 -2.78 28.22 -23.73
N PHE A 28 -2.38 28.27 -22.46
CA PHE A 28 -2.60 29.42 -21.60
C PHE A 28 -2.04 30.72 -22.19
N LYS A 29 -0.82 30.68 -22.76
CA LYS A 29 -0.18 31.84 -23.41
C LYS A 29 -0.93 32.40 -24.61
N THR A 30 -1.79 31.60 -25.25
CA THR A 30 -2.57 32.03 -26.42
C THR A 30 -3.88 32.71 -26.05
N ILE A 31 -4.32 32.60 -24.79
CA ILE A 31 -5.59 33.14 -24.34
C ILE A 31 -5.44 34.63 -24.02
N LYS A 32 -6.28 35.45 -24.63
CA LYS A 32 -6.38 36.85 -24.28
C LYS A 32 -7.14 37.04 -22.98
N SER A 33 -6.56 37.76 -22.03
CA SER A 33 -7.22 38.06 -20.76
C SER A 33 -8.45 38.94 -20.98
N LYS A 34 -9.46 38.76 -20.14
CA LYS A 34 -10.66 39.61 -20.04
C LYS A 34 -10.76 40.15 -18.61
N ASP A 35 -11.52 41.23 -18.49
CA ASP A 35 -11.83 41.79 -17.17
C ASP A 35 -12.51 40.73 -16.29
N LEU A 36 -12.15 40.70 -15.00
CA LEU A 36 -12.65 39.74 -14.00
C LEU A 36 -12.23 38.27 -14.21
N ASP A 37 -11.32 37.97 -15.14
CA ASP A 37 -10.74 36.63 -15.22
C ASP A 37 -10.04 36.26 -13.89
N ARG A 38 -10.30 35.04 -13.41
CA ARG A 38 -9.60 34.48 -12.25
C ARG A 38 -8.79 33.28 -12.72
N ILE A 39 -7.51 33.27 -12.38
CA ILE A 39 -6.60 32.20 -12.73
C ILE A 39 -6.22 31.47 -11.46
N PHE A 40 -6.43 30.17 -11.45
CA PHE A 40 -6.04 29.31 -10.35
C PHE A 40 -5.02 28.29 -10.84
N ILE A 41 -3.84 28.26 -10.21
CA ILE A 41 -2.75 27.32 -10.47
C ILE A 41 -2.57 26.54 -9.19
N ARG A 42 -2.70 25.23 -9.28
CA ARG A 42 -2.48 24.33 -8.13
C ARG A 42 -0.98 24.25 -7.82
N GLU A 43 -0.69 23.97 -6.59
CA GLU A 43 0.64 23.54 -6.21
C GLU A 43 0.89 22.12 -6.70
N TYR A 44 2.12 21.84 -7.13
CA TYR A 44 2.53 20.45 -7.42
C TYR A 44 2.38 19.61 -6.17
N SER A 45 1.57 18.58 -6.26
CA SER A 45 1.46 17.57 -5.22
C SER A 45 2.50 16.50 -5.49
N PHE A 46 3.61 16.55 -4.76
CA PHE A 46 4.54 15.43 -4.71
C PHE A 46 4.04 14.39 -3.72
N ARG A 47 4.33 13.13 -4.02
CA ARG A 47 4.11 11.99 -3.13
C ARG A 47 5.47 11.36 -2.88
N ASP A 48 5.91 11.36 -1.63
CA ASP A 48 7.11 10.66 -1.22
C ASP A 48 6.79 9.17 -1.10
N VAL A 49 7.56 8.34 -1.81
CA VAL A 49 7.38 6.90 -1.85
C VAL A 49 8.73 6.22 -1.63
N GLU A 50 8.77 5.28 -0.71
CA GLU A 50 9.95 4.47 -0.44
C GLU A 50 9.94 3.21 -1.30
N ILE A 51 11.04 2.94 -2.00
CA ILE A 51 11.27 1.65 -2.66
C ILE A 51 12.52 1.00 -2.09
N SER A 52 12.41 -0.29 -1.73
CA SER A 52 13.48 -1.04 -1.06
C SER A 52 13.53 -2.50 -1.48
N GLY A 53 14.57 -3.23 -1.00
CA GLY A 53 14.81 -4.62 -1.34
C GLY A 53 15.59 -4.81 -2.64
N ALA A 54 15.21 -5.78 -3.46
CA ALA A 54 15.92 -6.21 -4.66
C ALA A 54 15.74 -5.25 -5.86
N ILE A 55 16.06 -3.99 -5.64
CA ILE A 55 16.04 -2.88 -6.61
C ILE A 55 17.44 -2.32 -6.77
N LEU A 56 17.80 -1.86 -7.97
CA LEU A 56 19.16 -1.36 -8.25
C LEU A 56 19.49 -0.09 -7.48
N ARG A 57 18.53 0.79 -7.26
CA ARG A 57 18.70 2.04 -6.50
C ARG A 57 17.56 2.22 -5.51
N PRO A 58 17.61 1.52 -4.36
CA PRO A 58 16.61 1.70 -3.31
C PRO A 58 16.71 3.11 -2.69
N GLY A 59 15.59 3.63 -2.21
CA GLY A 59 15.51 4.95 -1.56
C GLY A 59 14.13 5.57 -1.63
N ASN A 60 14.07 6.84 -1.24
CA ASN A 60 12.86 7.66 -1.33
C ASN A 60 12.82 8.42 -2.65
N TYR A 61 11.66 8.41 -3.28
CA TYR A 61 11.40 9.04 -4.56
C TYR A 61 10.20 9.98 -4.47
N GLU A 62 10.39 11.20 -4.91
CA GLU A 62 9.28 12.12 -5.14
C GLU A 62 8.56 11.73 -6.44
N MET A 63 7.27 11.39 -6.31
CA MET A 63 6.41 11.03 -7.43
C MET A 63 5.45 12.17 -7.75
N VAL A 64 5.29 12.48 -9.03
CA VAL A 64 4.33 13.47 -9.49
C VAL A 64 2.98 12.85 -9.81
N GLU A 65 1.95 13.67 -9.93
CA GLU A 65 0.61 13.21 -10.31
C GLU A 65 0.65 12.52 -11.69
N GLY A 66 0.05 11.32 -11.77
CA GLY A 66 0.04 10.49 -12.99
C GLY A 66 1.12 9.41 -13.03
N GLU A 67 2.21 9.55 -12.27
CA GLU A 67 3.19 8.47 -12.13
C GLU A 67 2.62 7.31 -11.29
N ASN A 68 3.04 6.10 -11.65
CA ASN A 68 2.58 4.85 -11.05
C ASN A 68 3.76 3.99 -10.55
N ILE A 69 3.47 2.81 -9.98
CA ILE A 69 4.48 1.89 -9.43
C ILE A 69 5.55 1.50 -10.48
N PHE A 70 5.16 1.33 -11.74
CA PHE A 70 6.11 0.94 -12.79
C PHE A 70 7.08 2.07 -13.11
N ASP A 71 6.60 3.33 -13.11
CA ASP A 71 7.46 4.51 -13.27
C ASP A 71 8.46 4.62 -12.11
N LEU A 72 8.03 4.30 -10.88
CA LEU A 72 8.90 4.24 -9.70
C LEU A 72 9.98 3.17 -9.86
N ILE A 73 9.62 1.96 -10.28
CA ILE A 73 10.56 0.87 -10.51
C ILE A 73 11.56 1.25 -11.61
N GLU A 74 11.12 1.84 -12.70
CA GLU A 74 12.00 2.28 -13.79
C GLU A 74 12.97 3.36 -13.33
N ARG A 75 12.50 4.39 -12.62
CA ARG A 75 13.35 5.46 -12.07
C ARG A 75 14.36 4.96 -11.05
N SER A 76 14.01 3.92 -10.30
CA SER A 76 14.93 3.25 -9.36
C SER A 76 15.93 2.32 -10.06
N GLY A 77 15.92 2.27 -11.39
CA GLY A 77 16.84 1.49 -12.20
C GLY A 77 16.39 0.07 -12.50
N GLY A 78 15.21 -0.32 -12.04
CA GLY A 78 14.68 -1.67 -12.22
C GLY A 78 15.13 -2.66 -11.17
N TYR A 79 14.83 -3.92 -11.41
CA TYR A 79 15.08 -5.03 -10.51
C TYR A 79 16.55 -5.48 -10.54
N THR A 80 17.04 -5.98 -9.41
CA THR A 80 18.29 -6.75 -9.37
C THR A 80 18.11 -8.13 -10.02
N GLN A 81 19.22 -8.82 -10.29
CA GLN A 81 19.19 -10.16 -10.91
C GLN A 81 18.43 -11.20 -10.07
N ASN A 82 18.43 -11.04 -8.75
CA ASN A 82 17.80 -11.97 -7.81
C ASN A 82 16.42 -11.48 -7.32
N ALA A 83 15.86 -10.46 -7.92
CA ALA A 83 14.56 -9.95 -7.51
C ALA A 83 13.44 -10.98 -7.70
N PHE A 84 12.46 -10.92 -6.79
CA PHE A 84 11.22 -11.70 -6.84
C PHE A 84 10.01 -10.77 -6.85
N PRO A 85 9.67 -10.17 -8.00
CA PRO A 85 8.57 -9.21 -8.12
C PRO A 85 7.20 -9.78 -7.74
N GLU A 86 6.99 -11.09 -7.92
CA GLU A 86 5.75 -11.77 -7.54
C GLU A 86 5.53 -11.80 -6.02
N GLY A 87 6.59 -11.65 -5.24
CA GLY A 87 6.55 -11.53 -3.79
C GLY A 87 6.51 -10.10 -3.29
N ALA A 88 6.31 -9.11 -4.16
CA ALA A 88 6.30 -7.70 -3.78
C ALA A 88 5.32 -7.41 -2.65
N ILE A 89 5.75 -6.56 -1.72
CA ILE A 89 4.95 -6.09 -0.60
C ILE A 89 4.76 -4.59 -0.77
N TYR A 90 3.51 -4.18 -0.85
CA TYR A 90 3.13 -2.78 -0.87
C TYR A 90 2.47 -2.41 0.45
N LEU A 91 2.99 -1.39 1.11
CA LEU A 91 2.48 -0.87 2.37
C LEU A 91 1.86 0.50 2.14
N ASN A 92 0.63 0.66 2.62
CA ASN A 92 -0.15 1.87 2.45
C ASN A 92 -0.78 2.28 3.79
N GLU A 93 -0.57 3.51 4.20
CA GLU A 93 -1.09 4.05 5.47
C GLU A 93 -2.61 3.97 5.58
N SER A 94 -3.33 4.18 4.47
CA SER A 94 -4.80 4.05 4.48
C SER A 94 -5.25 2.61 4.71
N ALA A 95 -4.53 1.63 4.17
CA ALA A 95 -4.79 0.21 4.41
C ALA A 95 -4.45 -0.17 5.86
N GLU A 96 -3.38 0.40 6.43
CA GLU A 96 -3.04 0.22 7.84
C GLU A 96 -4.18 0.71 8.75
N GLN A 97 -4.72 1.88 8.50
CA GLN A 97 -5.84 2.42 9.27
C GLN A 97 -7.11 1.56 9.14
N ILE A 98 -7.41 1.05 7.95
CA ILE A 98 -8.54 0.13 7.73
C ILE A 98 -8.34 -1.16 8.52
N ASN A 99 -7.14 -1.75 8.45
CA ASN A 99 -6.80 -2.97 9.17
C ASN A 99 -6.86 -2.77 10.69
N LYS A 100 -6.40 -1.62 11.18
CA LYS A 100 -6.49 -1.26 12.59
C LYS A 100 -7.94 -1.18 13.07
N ASN A 101 -8.79 -0.48 12.34
CA ASN A 101 -10.21 -0.38 12.68
C ASN A 101 -10.91 -1.75 12.64
N ALA A 102 -10.55 -2.60 11.67
CA ALA A 102 -11.09 -3.96 11.57
C ALA A 102 -10.65 -4.84 12.75
N LEU A 103 -9.39 -4.72 13.17
CA LEU A 103 -8.86 -5.44 14.33
C LEU A 103 -9.51 -4.98 15.64
N GLU A 104 -9.68 -3.68 15.84
CA GLU A 104 -10.39 -3.13 17.00
C GLU A 104 -11.83 -3.64 17.07
N LYS A 105 -12.52 -3.66 15.92
CA LYS A 105 -13.87 -4.23 15.86
C LYS A 105 -13.87 -5.70 16.20
N LEU A 106 -12.97 -6.50 15.63
CA LEU A 106 -12.86 -7.94 15.91
C LEU A 106 -12.59 -8.20 17.40
N TYR A 107 -11.72 -7.42 18.02
CA TYR A 107 -11.46 -7.49 19.44
C TYR A 107 -12.73 -7.23 20.28
N ASN A 108 -13.45 -6.15 19.98
CA ASN A 108 -14.68 -5.82 20.69
C ASN A 108 -15.76 -6.89 20.51
N ASP A 109 -15.99 -7.35 19.28
CA ASP A 109 -16.95 -8.42 18.98
C ASP A 109 -16.60 -9.72 19.73
N PHE A 110 -15.30 -10.03 19.85
CA PHE A 110 -14.80 -11.17 20.61
C PHE A 110 -15.06 -11.04 22.12
N ILE A 111 -14.77 -9.86 22.70
CA ILE A 111 -15.01 -9.58 24.12
C ILE A 111 -16.52 -9.64 24.44
N ASP A 112 -17.37 -9.07 23.59
CA ASP A 112 -18.82 -9.10 23.76
C ASP A 112 -19.35 -10.56 23.73
N GLY A 113 -18.83 -11.37 22.80
CA GLY A 113 -19.14 -12.79 22.73
C GLY A 113 -18.73 -13.57 24.00
N LEU A 114 -17.54 -13.27 24.55
CA LEU A 114 -17.07 -13.84 25.81
C LEU A 114 -17.99 -13.49 26.98
N LEU A 115 -18.38 -12.22 27.09
CA LEU A 115 -19.29 -11.75 28.16
C LEU A 115 -20.64 -12.45 28.08
N GLU A 116 -21.17 -12.67 26.88
CA GLU A 116 -22.42 -13.40 26.66
C GLU A 116 -22.32 -14.87 27.13
N ILE A 117 -21.20 -15.55 26.82
CA ILE A 117 -20.95 -16.94 27.24
C ILE A 117 -20.86 -17.01 28.77
N ILE A 118 -20.13 -16.11 29.43
CA ILE A 118 -19.97 -16.09 30.88
C ILE A 118 -21.33 -15.87 31.56
N GLN A 119 -22.16 -14.97 31.05
CA GLN A 119 -23.49 -14.70 31.59
C GLN A 119 -24.43 -15.91 31.48
N LYS A 120 -24.32 -16.71 30.41
CA LYS A 120 -25.18 -17.87 30.16
C LYS A 120 -24.74 -19.12 30.91
N SER A 121 -23.44 -19.35 31.04
CA SER A 121 -22.89 -20.61 31.60
C SER A 121 -22.55 -20.57 33.08
N GLY A 122 -22.42 -19.40 33.68
CA GLY A 122 -22.20 -19.27 35.15
C GLY A 122 -20.91 -19.86 35.69
N SER A 123 -20.05 -20.46 34.85
CA SER A 123 -18.76 -21.04 35.23
C SER A 123 -17.70 -20.76 34.18
N ALA A 124 -16.52 -20.33 34.64
CA ALA A 124 -15.33 -20.24 33.81
C ALA A 124 -14.61 -21.59 33.88
N ASP A 125 -14.89 -22.49 32.97
CA ASP A 125 -14.16 -23.74 32.80
C ASP A 125 -12.77 -23.56 32.20
N ALA A 126 -11.97 -24.63 32.15
CA ALA A 126 -10.54 -24.61 31.78
C ALA A 126 -10.18 -23.91 30.44
N ASP A 127 -11.15 -23.75 29.57
CA ASP A 127 -10.96 -23.03 28.29
C ASP A 127 -10.86 -21.51 28.43
N PHE A 128 -11.21 -20.96 29.59
CA PHE A 128 -11.16 -19.47 29.80
C PHE A 128 -9.74 -18.90 29.64
N GLN A 129 -8.70 -19.64 30.05
CA GLN A 129 -7.31 -19.19 29.88
C GLN A 129 -6.91 -19.10 28.40
N SER A 130 -7.36 -20.04 27.59
CA SER A 130 -7.14 -20.01 26.14
C SER A 130 -7.83 -18.81 25.48
N LEU A 131 -9.04 -18.49 25.92
CA LEU A 131 -9.79 -17.33 25.43
C LEU A 131 -9.14 -16.01 25.85
N VAL A 132 -8.60 -15.92 27.07
CA VAL A 132 -7.81 -14.77 27.54
C VAL A 132 -6.52 -14.63 26.72
N ALA A 133 -5.84 -15.73 26.40
CA ALA A 133 -4.65 -15.71 25.56
C ALA A 133 -4.95 -15.17 24.16
N ILE A 134 -6.02 -15.64 23.52
CA ILE A 134 -6.50 -15.15 22.21
C ILE A 134 -6.85 -13.64 22.29
N SER A 135 -7.53 -13.22 23.35
CA SER A 135 -7.88 -11.80 23.59
C SER A 135 -6.62 -10.94 23.66
N ASN A 136 -5.58 -11.40 24.38
CA ASN A 136 -4.32 -10.68 24.49
C ASN A 136 -3.56 -10.64 23.14
N GLU A 137 -3.59 -11.71 22.38
CA GLU A 137 -3.00 -11.77 21.04
C GLU A 137 -3.68 -10.80 20.09
N LEU A 138 -5.02 -10.79 20.04
CA LEU A 138 -5.77 -9.82 19.24
C LEU A 138 -5.50 -8.37 19.65
N ARG A 139 -5.42 -8.11 20.96
CA ARG A 139 -5.15 -6.76 21.48
C ARG A 139 -3.76 -6.26 21.12
N ASN A 140 -2.76 -7.15 21.10
CA ASN A 140 -1.37 -6.82 20.83
C ASN A 140 -0.98 -7.00 19.37
N ALA A 141 -1.91 -7.44 18.51
CA ALA A 141 -1.64 -7.56 17.09
C ALA A 141 -1.39 -6.17 16.47
N GLU A 142 -0.27 -6.06 15.76
CA GLU A 142 0.08 -4.85 15.02
C GLU A 142 -0.45 -4.98 13.58
N PRO A 143 -1.50 -4.24 13.23
CA PRO A 143 -2.00 -4.22 11.87
C PRO A 143 -0.96 -3.57 10.96
N ASN A 144 -0.65 -4.23 9.86
CA ASN A 144 0.17 -3.66 8.82
C ASN A 144 -0.71 -3.18 7.65
N GLY A 145 -0.24 -2.16 6.95
CA GLY A 145 -0.90 -1.61 5.76
C GLY A 145 -0.61 -2.43 4.49
N ARG A 146 -0.35 -3.73 4.62
CA ARG A 146 0.02 -4.58 3.50
C ARG A 146 -1.12 -4.75 2.51
N ILE A 147 -0.84 -4.42 1.25
CA ILE A 147 -1.68 -4.70 0.10
C ILE A 147 -0.94 -5.72 -0.77
N ILE A 148 -1.62 -6.80 -1.14
CA ILE A 148 -1.08 -7.77 -2.11
C ILE A 148 -1.22 -7.15 -3.49
N ILE A 149 -0.09 -6.99 -4.18
CA ILE A 149 -0.05 -6.44 -5.53
C ILE A 149 0.50 -7.48 -6.50
N ASP A 150 -0.07 -7.49 -7.70
CA ASP A 150 0.47 -8.27 -8.83
C ASP A 150 1.11 -7.30 -9.82
N LEU A 151 2.43 -7.20 -9.78
CA LEU A 151 3.20 -6.30 -10.66
C LEU A 151 3.17 -6.72 -12.14
N LYS A 152 2.52 -7.83 -12.50
CA LYS A 152 2.29 -8.24 -13.89
C LYS A 152 1.02 -7.63 -14.49
N ASN A 153 0.10 -7.18 -13.64
CA ASN A 153 -1.18 -6.61 -14.07
C ASN A 153 -1.21 -5.09 -13.92
N ASP A 154 -1.57 -4.41 -14.99
CA ASP A 154 -1.64 -2.93 -15.09
C ASP A 154 -2.67 -2.24 -14.17
N ASN A 155 -3.40 -3.00 -13.34
CA ASN A 155 -4.51 -2.49 -12.52
C ASN A 155 -4.06 -1.57 -11.36
N PHE A 156 -2.75 -1.45 -11.12
CA PHE A 156 -2.19 -0.65 -10.02
C PHE A 156 -1.69 0.75 -10.42
N LYS A 157 -2.06 1.22 -11.62
CA LYS A 157 -1.55 2.50 -12.16
C LYS A 157 -1.82 3.75 -11.30
N ASN A 158 -2.84 3.72 -10.42
CA ASN A 158 -3.29 4.91 -9.70
C ASN A 158 -3.29 4.80 -8.17
N LEU A 159 -2.62 3.80 -7.59
CA LEU A 159 -2.72 3.51 -6.16
C LEU A 159 -1.70 4.22 -5.28
N ILE A 160 -0.65 4.81 -5.85
CA ILE A 160 0.44 5.42 -5.07
C ILE A 160 -0.06 6.65 -4.32
N LYS A 161 0.08 6.63 -3.00
CA LYS A 161 -0.16 7.76 -2.10
C LYS A 161 1.14 8.22 -1.46
N ASN A 162 1.06 9.36 -0.80
CA ASN A 162 2.19 9.86 -0.01
C ASN A 162 2.54 8.89 1.12
N ASN A 163 3.82 8.70 1.41
CA ASN A 163 4.39 7.79 2.41
C ASN A 163 4.17 6.28 2.14
N ASP A 164 3.74 5.91 0.94
CA ASP A 164 3.65 4.51 0.57
C ASP A 164 5.05 3.87 0.47
N LYS A 165 5.11 2.56 0.72
CA LYS A 165 6.36 1.79 0.65
C LYS A 165 6.19 0.57 -0.23
N LEU A 166 7.14 0.38 -1.13
CA LEU A 166 7.24 -0.80 -1.98
C LEU A 166 8.51 -1.57 -1.61
N PHE A 167 8.35 -2.82 -1.20
CA PHE A 167 9.45 -3.73 -0.94
C PHE A 167 9.43 -4.86 -1.96
N ILE A 168 10.55 -5.05 -2.67
CA ILE A 168 10.76 -6.16 -3.60
C ILE A 168 11.69 -7.17 -2.95
N PRO A 169 11.21 -8.36 -2.57
CA PRO A 169 12.07 -9.38 -1.97
C PRO A 169 13.04 -9.99 -3.00
N GLU A 170 14.09 -10.61 -2.49
CA GLU A 170 14.94 -11.49 -3.29
C GLU A 170 14.30 -12.88 -3.42
N LYS A 171 14.65 -13.59 -4.49
CA LYS A 171 14.33 -15.01 -4.62
C LYS A 171 15.02 -15.78 -3.51
N ASN A 172 14.22 -16.37 -2.67
CA ASN A 172 14.71 -17.27 -1.64
C ASN A 172 14.68 -18.69 -2.20
N ASN A 173 15.86 -19.28 -2.35
CA ASN A 173 16.00 -20.67 -2.83
C ASN A 173 15.89 -21.64 -1.64
N ASN A 174 14.94 -21.42 -0.74
CA ASN A 174 14.73 -22.28 0.41
C ASN A 174 13.37 -22.96 0.34
N ILE A 175 13.33 -24.19 0.82
CA ILE A 175 12.12 -24.90 1.21
C ILE A 175 11.98 -24.77 2.72
N PHE A 176 10.80 -24.51 3.19
CA PHE A 176 10.51 -24.45 4.63
C PHE A 176 9.75 -25.70 5.05
N ILE A 177 10.25 -26.40 6.06
CA ILE A 177 9.61 -27.58 6.64
C ILE A 177 9.16 -27.23 8.06
N PHE A 178 7.89 -27.52 8.35
CA PHE A 178 7.26 -27.29 9.65
C PHE A 178 6.42 -28.52 10.04
N GLY A 179 6.21 -28.72 11.35
CA GLY A 179 5.35 -29.73 11.89
C GLY A 179 6.12 -30.85 12.60
N GLU A 180 5.58 -32.06 12.67
CA GLU A 180 6.22 -33.19 13.33
C GLU A 180 7.37 -33.77 12.50
N VAL A 181 8.47 -33.02 12.39
CA VAL A 181 9.70 -33.40 11.67
C VAL A 181 10.90 -33.31 12.60
N LEU A 182 11.96 -34.04 12.31
CA LEU A 182 13.19 -34.06 13.13
C LEU A 182 13.89 -32.70 13.19
N ASN A 183 13.86 -31.94 12.10
CA ASN A 183 14.46 -30.62 12.01
C ASN A 183 13.49 -29.68 11.30
N GLU A 184 12.92 -28.75 12.01
CA GLU A 184 12.13 -27.66 11.44
C GLU A 184 13.02 -26.55 10.93
N GLY A 185 12.64 -25.92 9.82
CA GLY A 185 13.30 -24.72 9.34
C GLY A 185 13.53 -24.67 7.83
N PRO A 186 14.37 -23.72 7.40
CA PRO A 186 14.70 -23.55 5.99
C PRO A 186 15.77 -24.56 5.55
N LEU A 187 15.51 -25.26 4.46
CA LEU A 187 16.45 -26.10 3.74
C LEU A 187 16.72 -25.50 2.36
N LEU A 188 17.94 -25.68 1.85
CA LEU A 188 18.27 -25.21 0.50
C LEU A 188 17.49 -26.01 -0.55
N TYR A 189 16.81 -25.30 -1.45
CA TYR A 189 16.13 -25.92 -2.59
C TYR A 189 17.16 -26.56 -3.53
N SER A 190 16.99 -27.84 -3.81
CA SER A 190 17.76 -28.56 -4.83
C SER A 190 16.88 -28.82 -6.06
N LYS A 191 17.29 -28.28 -7.20
CA LYS A 191 16.52 -28.42 -8.45
C LYS A 191 16.43 -29.89 -8.86
N GLY A 192 15.20 -30.40 -8.93
CA GLY A 192 14.92 -31.79 -9.34
C GLY A 192 14.94 -32.80 -8.20
N ALA A 193 15.17 -32.38 -6.96
CA ALA A 193 14.95 -33.23 -5.80
C ALA A 193 13.44 -33.42 -5.56
N ASP A 194 13.04 -34.62 -5.18
CA ASP A 194 11.70 -34.93 -4.72
C ASP A 194 11.49 -34.54 -3.24
N LEU A 195 10.28 -34.67 -2.76
CA LEU A 195 9.98 -34.31 -1.37
C LEU A 195 10.63 -35.24 -0.34
N ASP A 196 10.97 -36.47 -0.72
CA ASP A 196 11.64 -37.43 0.16
C ASP A 196 13.11 -37.05 0.43
N TYR A 197 13.68 -36.15 -0.37
CA TYR A 197 15.04 -35.63 -0.17
C TYR A 197 15.14 -34.68 1.04
N TYR A 198 14.05 -34.02 1.39
CA TYR A 198 13.99 -33.01 2.45
C TYR A 198 13.43 -33.60 3.75
#